data_d8f150bb6833b6e5c2f6a4c4b8c8be4c
#
_entry.id   d8f150bb6833b6e5c2f6a4c4b8c8be4c
#
_cell.length_a   1.000
_cell.length_b   1.000
_cell.length_c   1.000
_cell.angle_alpha   90.00
_cell.angle_beta   90.00
_cell.angle_gamma   90.00
#
_symmetry.space_group_name_H-M   'P 1'
#
loop_
_entity.id
_entity.type
_entity.pdbx_description
1 polymer ?
#
loop_
_entity_poly.entity_id
_entity_poly.type
_entity_poly.pdbx_seq_one_letter_code
_entity_poly.pdbx_strand_id
1 'polypeptide(L)'
;MYLREIYLDNAATTAVRKEVADFVYRLMCENYGNPSSLHLRGLQAELAVKTAKRQIAGALGCSEDCLYFTSGGTEANNTAVFGVSDAYKREGNTIATTQYEHASVLAPFQKLSSEEKQVLFLDPRLSPEEMVRAIPDDCYFVSLMYVNNELGTVLDIPRVSKLLKQKRPSIILHCDAVQAFGKLPCKVGTLGVDLLTISAHKIYAPKGVGALYVRKGIRFTPLLYGGHQQKALRRGTESVPLIGGFGLASELVSKELPEHQKRTEQLYSLLIAGIAEIPEIILNSSGDTPSSIVNLSIPGIRSEIMLHFLEDKGIFVSSGSACARDVYKRQGPGYAQTGNVPTAKGQNTLQAQAL
;
A
#
# COMPACT_ATOMS: atom_id res chain seq x y z
N MET A 1 21.40 28.41 14.42
CA MET A 1 20.39 27.74 15.24
C MET A 1 19.81 26.64 14.36
N TYR A 2 20.07 25.38 14.66
CA TYR A 2 19.47 24.28 13.86
C TYR A 2 17.96 24.32 14.06
N LEU A 3 17.20 24.55 12.98
CA LEU A 3 15.74 24.45 12.99
C LEU A 3 15.39 23.00 13.35
N ARG A 4 14.39 22.81 14.21
CA ARG A 4 13.87 21.47 14.53
C ARG A 4 13.26 20.89 13.25
N GLU A 5 13.77 19.76 12.80
CA GLU A 5 13.24 19.05 11.64
C GLU A 5 11.85 18.45 11.95
N ILE A 6 10.88 18.73 11.08
CA ILE A 6 9.52 18.20 11.13
C ILE A 6 9.26 17.45 9.83
N TYR A 7 9.38 16.13 9.87
CA TYR A 7 9.16 15.28 8.71
C TYR A 7 7.70 14.88 8.59
N LEU A 8 6.99 15.43 7.60
CA LEU A 8 5.57 15.17 7.30
C LEU A 8 5.38 14.44 5.95
N ASP A 9 6.40 13.77 5.43
CA ASP A 9 6.33 13.00 4.18
C ASP A 9 6.34 11.48 4.43
N ASN A 10 5.70 11.05 5.51
CA ASN A 10 5.65 9.64 5.90
C ASN A 10 4.81 8.78 4.93
N ALA A 11 3.96 9.39 4.12
CA ALA A 11 3.26 8.72 3.02
C ALA A 11 4.22 8.25 1.92
N ALA A 12 5.33 8.97 1.69
CA ALA A 12 6.37 8.55 0.76
C ALA A 12 7.25 7.44 1.34
N THR A 13 7.75 7.61 2.55
CA THR A 13 8.53 6.60 3.30
C THR A 13 8.68 7.04 4.75
N THR A 14 8.94 6.10 5.67
CA THR A 14 9.21 6.40 7.07
C THR A 14 10.68 6.22 7.40
N ALA A 15 11.16 6.91 8.44
CA ALA A 15 12.45 6.59 9.06
C ALA A 15 12.38 5.20 9.72
N VAL A 16 13.46 4.45 9.65
CA VAL A 16 13.53 3.15 10.34
C VAL A 16 13.67 3.40 11.84
N ARG A 17 12.86 2.73 12.67
CA ARG A 17 13.00 2.79 14.12
C ARG A 17 14.36 2.26 14.57
N LYS A 18 14.93 2.86 15.61
CA LYS A 18 16.26 2.49 16.08
C LYS A 18 16.35 1.02 16.49
N GLU A 19 15.37 0.51 17.25
CA GLU A 19 15.32 -0.90 17.65
C GLU A 19 15.20 -1.86 16.46
N VAL A 20 14.52 -1.46 15.38
CA VAL A 20 14.44 -2.23 14.13
C VAL A 20 15.78 -2.17 13.40
N ALA A 21 16.42 -1.02 13.31
CA ALA A 21 17.72 -0.86 12.66
C ALA A 21 18.80 -1.66 13.38
N ASP A 22 18.84 -1.60 14.71
CA ASP A 22 19.78 -2.37 15.53
C ASP A 22 19.56 -3.89 15.38
N PHE A 23 18.30 -4.33 15.25
CA PHE A 23 17.98 -5.73 15.01
C PHE A 23 18.41 -6.19 13.61
N VAL A 24 18.15 -5.38 12.58
CA VAL A 24 18.60 -5.64 11.20
C VAL A 24 20.14 -5.73 11.16
N TYR A 25 20.84 -4.80 11.80
CA TYR A 25 22.30 -4.83 11.88
C TYR A 25 22.82 -6.15 12.49
N ARG A 26 22.24 -6.60 13.60
CA ARG A 26 22.62 -7.89 14.23
C ARG A 26 22.37 -9.07 13.29
N LEU A 27 21.25 -9.10 12.60
CA LEU A 27 20.95 -10.15 11.63
C LEU A 27 21.95 -10.16 10.46
N MET A 28 22.41 -8.99 10.01
CA MET A 28 23.42 -8.88 8.94
C MET A 28 24.80 -9.38 9.36
N CYS A 29 25.22 -9.09 10.58
CA CYS A 29 26.59 -9.35 11.04
C CYS A 29 26.74 -10.68 11.80
N GLU A 30 25.71 -11.08 12.55
CA GLU A 30 25.80 -12.21 13.48
C GLU A 30 25.00 -13.44 13.01
N ASN A 31 23.89 -13.21 12.24
CA ASN A 31 23.00 -14.27 11.77
C ASN A 31 22.86 -14.28 10.24
N TYR A 32 24.00 -14.26 9.56
CA TYR A 32 24.13 -14.10 8.11
C TYR A 32 23.93 -15.41 7.31
N GLY A 33 23.45 -16.49 7.93
CA GLY A 33 23.27 -17.77 7.27
C GLY A 33 22.21 -17.75 6.16
N ASN A 34 22.37 -18.66 5.19
CA ASN A 34 21.31 -18.88 4.21
C ASN A 34 20.24 -19.82 4.82
N PRO A 35 18.96 -19.45 4.84
CA PRO A 35 17.88 -20.27 5.42
C PRO A 35 17.76 -21.67 4.79
N SER A 36 18.25 -21.86 3.58
CA SER A 36 18.24 -23.16 2.89
C SER A 36 19.42 -24.08 3.25
N SER A 37 20.38 -23.60 4.06
CA SER A 37 21.54 -24.39 4.47
C SER A 37 21.22 -25.30 5.65
N LEU A 38 21.72 -26.55 5.61
CA LEU A 38 21.43 -27.57 6.63
C LEU A 38 22.25 -27.45 7.92
N HIS A 39 23.25 -26.58 7.97
CA HIS A 39 24.08 -26.36 9.16
C HIS A 39 23.44 -25.33 10.11
N LEU A 40 23.96 -25.22 11.32
CA LEU A 40 23.43 -24.39 12.41
C LEU A 40 23.16 -22.93 12.01
N ARG A 41 24.04 -22.31 11.20
CA ARG A 41 23.84 -20.93 10.73
C ARG A 41 22.62 -20.80 9.81
N GLY A 42 22.36 -21.81 8.97
CA GLY A 42 21.16 -21.87 8.15
C GLY A 42 19.89 -21.99 9.00
N LEU A 43 19.91 -22.87 9.99
CA LEU A 43 18.80 -23.03 10.94
C LEU A 43 18.49 -21.73 11.69
N GLN A 44 19.50 -20.99 12.17
CA GLN A 44 19.32 -19.69 12.83
C GLN A 44 18.64 -18.67 11.89
N ALA A 45 19.07 -18.61 10.63
CA ALA A 45 18.47 -17.73 9.63
C ALA A 45 17.03 -18.14 9.31
N GLU A 46 16.74 -19.43 9.17
CA GLU A 46 15.38 -19.95 8.98
C GLU A 46 14.45 -19.59 10.15
N LEU A 47 14.93 -19.73 11.38
CA LEU A 47 14.19 -19.36 12.57
C LEU A 47 13.86 -17.86 12.62
N ALA A 48 14.79 -17.00 12.18
CA ALA A 48 14.55 -15.56 12.08
C ALA A 48 13.43 -15.25 11.06
N VAL A 49 13.45 -15.89 9.89
CA VAL A 49 12.39 -15.76 8.87
C VAL A 49 11.04 -16.28 9.41
N LYS A 50 11.01 -17.43 10.07
CA LYS A 50 9.79 -17.99 10.69
C LYS A 50 9.24 -17.05 11.76
N THR A 51 10.09 -16.46 12.60
CA THR A 51 9.67 -15.50 13.62
C THR A 51 9.03 -14.26 12.98
N ALA A 52 9.66 -13.70 11.96
CA ALA A 52 9.10 -12.56 11.22
C ALA A 52 7.75 -12.89 10.58
N LYS A 53 7.61 -14.08 9.96
CA LYS A 53 6.33 -14.55 9.43
C LYS A 53 5.25 -14.58 10.51
N ARG A 54 5.56 -15.12 11.70
CA ARG A 54 4.63 -15.21 12.82
C ARG A 54 4.18 -13.83 13.30
N GLN A 55 5.11 -12.89 13.41
CA GLN A 55 4.82 -11.51 13.82
C GLN A 55 3.87 -10.82 12.82
N ILE A 56 4.15 -10.91 11.52
CA ILE A 56 3.29 -10.33 10.47
C ILE A 56 1.94 -11.05 10.41
N ALA A 57 1.93 -12.38 10.48
CA ALA A 57 0.71 -13.17 10.49
C ALA A 57 -0.20 -12.83 11.68
N GLY A 58 0.40 -12.63 12.87
CA GLY A 58 -0.31 -12.16 14.05
C GLY A 58 -0.90 -10.76 13.86
N ALA A 59 -0.17 -9.84 13.23
CA ALA A 59 -0.66 -8.51 12.89
C ALA A 59 -1.85 -8.56 11.92
N LEU A 60 -1.80 -9.43 10.90
CA LEU A 60 -2.85 -9.60 9.90
C LEU A 60 -3.98 -10.55 10.33
N GLY A 61 -3.83 -11.33 11.39
CA GLY A 61 -4.79 -12.34 11.82
C GLY A 61 -4.92 -13.51 10.83
N CYS A 62 -3.79 -13.98 10.28
CA CYS A 62 -3.75 -15.07 9.32
C CYS A 62 -2.76 -16.17 9.71
N SER A 63 -2.73 -17.25 8.93
CA SER A 63 -1.68 -18.28 9.04
C SER A 63 -0.36 -17.81 8.42
N GLU A 64 0.77 -18.17 9.03
CA GLU A 64 2.11 -17.93 8.49
C GLU A 64 2.28 -18.51 7.07
N ASP A 65 1.60 -19.62 6.79
CA ASP A 65 1.63 -20.29 5.48
C ASP A 65 0.98 -19.51 4.34
N CYS A 66 0.23 -18.47 4.68
CA CYS A 66 -0.44 -17.57 3.73
C CYS A 66 0.39 -16.32 3.41
N LEU A 67 1.62 -16.18 3.96
CA LEU A 67 2.46 -15.01 3.75
C LEU A 67 3.67 -15.32 2.86
N TYR A 68 3.93 -14.42 1.92
CA TYR A 68 5.05 -14.50 0.97
C TYR A 68 5.78 -13.17 0.95
N PHE A 69 7.09 -13.18 1.24
CA PHE A 69 7.91 -11.99 1.19
C PHE A 69 8.25 -11.60 -0.24
N THR A 70 8.25 -10.31 -0.49
CA THR A 70 8.61 -9.67 -1.75
C THR A 70 9.67 -8.58 -1.50
N SER A 71 10.18 -7.94 -2.54
CA SER A 71 11.10 -6.80 -2.42
C SER A 71 10.39 -5.49 -2.03
N GLY A 72 9.06 -5.48 -1.94
CA GLY A 72 8.25 -4.31 -1.57
C GLY A 72 6.82 -4.41 -2.11
N GLY A 73 6.03 -3.36 -1.88
CA GLY A 73 4.63 -3.29 -2.33
C GLY A 73 4.49 -3.44 -3.85
N THR A 74 5.41 -2.88 -4.63
CA THR A 74 5.37 -2.98 -6.09
C THR A 74 5.45 -4.42 -6.59
N GLU A 75 6.40 -5.21 -6.10
CA GLU A 75 6.50 -6.63 -6.46
C GLU A 75 5.26 -7.40 -5.98
N ALA A 76 4.77 -7.12 -4.76
CA ALA A 76 3.59 -7.78 -4.22
C ALA A 76 2.33 -7.50 -5.06
N ASN A 77 2.08 -6.24 -5.43
CA ASN A 77 0.96 -5.85 -6.29
C ASN A 77 1.06 -6.48 -7.67
N ASN A 78 2.24 -6.43 -8.30
CA ASN A 78 2.46 -7.06 -9.60
C ASN A 78 2.24 -8.58 -9.53
N THR A 79 2.74 -9.23 -8.48
CA THR A 79 2.53 -10.68 -8.25
C THR A 79 1.05 -11.00 -8.11
N ALA A 80 0.29 -10.19 -7.36
CA ALA A 80 -1.15 -10.37 -7.21
C ALA A 80 -1.88 -10.20 -8.54
N VAL A 81 -1.62 -9.11 -9.26
CA VAL A 81 -2.35 -8.78 -10.50
C VAL A 81 -2.02 -9.77 -11.62
N PHE A 82 -0.75 -9.92 -11.99
CA PHE A 82 -0.37 -10.81 -13.09
C PHE A 82 -0.56 -12.29 -12.72
N GLY A 83 -0.20 -12.66 -11.49
CA GLY A 83 -0.29 -14.06 -11.04
C GLY A 83 -1.72 -14.57 -11.00
N VAL A 84 -2.68 -13.77 -10.51
CA VAL A 84 -4.11 -14.13 -10.53
C VAL A 84 -4.66 -14.07 -11.93
N SER A 85 -4.38 -13.00 -12.68
CA SER A 85 -4.89 -12.84 -14.06
C SER A 85 -4.51 -14.02 -14.96
N ASP A 86 -3.28 -14.53 -14.86
CA ASP A 86 -2.86 -15.70 -15.63
C ASP A 86 -3.48 -17.00 -15.10
N ALA A 87 -3.50 -17.22 -13.77
CA ALA A 87 -3.99 -18.45 -13.16
C ALA A 87 -5.51 -18.64 -13.35
N TYR A 88 -6.28 -17.55 -13.48
CA TYR A 88 -7.74 -17.55 -13.59
C TYR A 88 -8.27 -17.05 -14.94
N LYS A 89 -7.43 -16.97 -15.96
CA LYS A 89 -7.79 -16.45 -17.29
C LYS A 89 -8.95 -17.20 -17.98
N ARG A 90 -9.32 -18.38 -17.49
CA ARG A 90 -10.46 -19.17 -18.01
C ARG A 90 -11.75 -18.96 -17.22
N GLU A 91 -11.71 -18.27 -16.08
CA GLU A 91 -12.87 -18.08 -15.19
C GLU A 91 -13.73 -16.87 -15.62
N GLY A 92 -13.21 -16.02 -16.50
CA GLY A 92 -13.89 -14.85 -17.03
C GLY A 92 -12.94 -14.02 -17.89
N ASN A 93 -13.45 -12.93 -18.44
CA ASN A 93 -12.63 -12.04 -19.28
C ASN A 93 -12.39 -10.67 -18.62
N THR A 94 -13.22 -10.29 -17.67
CA THR A 94 -13.16 -8.98 -17.02
C THR A 94 -12.38 -9.03 -15.70
N ILE A 95 -11.53 -8.02 -15.50
CA ILE A 95 -10.88 -7.69 -14.24
C ILE A 95 -11.18 -6.23 -13.89
N ALA A 96 -11.23 -5.86 -12.62
CA ALA A 96 -11.60 -4.51 -12.21
C ALA A 96 -10.61 -3.93 -11.19
N THR A 97 -10.44 -2.61 -11.25
CA THR A 97 -9.67 -1.81 -10.29
C THR A 97 -10.25 -0.40 -10.24
N THR A 98 -9.72 0.48 -9.36
CA THR A 98 -10.11 1.88 -9.37
C THR A 98 -9.15 2.74 -10.20
N GLN A 99 -9.58 3.96 -10.54
CA GLN A 99 -8.72 4.93 -11.25
C GLN A 99 -7.65 5.56 -10.33
N TYR A 100 -7.79 5.43 -9.01
CA TYR A 100 -6.96 6.09 -8.00
C TYR A 100 -5.99 5.13 -7.28
N GLU A 101 -5.72 3.98 -7.89
CA GLU A 101 -4.73 3.04 -7.37
C GLU A 101 -3.30 3.58 -7.50
N HIS A 102 -2.40 3.05 -6.70
CA HIS A 102 -0.98 3.29 -6.88
C HIS A 102 -0.49 2.78 -8.25
N ALA A 103 0.53 3.42 -8.82
CA ALA A 103 1.10 3.04 -10.12
C ALA A 103 1.49 1.55 -10.23
N SER A 104 1.88 0.91 -9.11
CA SER A 104 2.18 -0.53 -9.06
C SER A 104 0.98 -1.45 -9.26
N VAL A 105 -0.25 -0.93 -9.20
CA VAL A 105 -1.50 -1.61 -9.57
C VAL A 105 -1.98 -1.13 -10.93
N LEU A 106 -2.03 0.19 -11.16
CA LEU A 106 -2.52 0.74 -12.44
C LEU A 106 -1.72 0.26 -13.65
N ALA A 107 -0.39 0.27 -13.58
CA ALA A 107 0.44 -0.12 -14.71
C ALA A 107 0.25 -1.61 -15.11
N PRO A 108 0.20 -2.59 -14.19
CA PRO A 108 -0.21 -3.95 -14.49
C PRO A 108 -1.59 -4.07 -15.16
N PHE A 109 -2.61 -3.37 -14.65
CA PHE A 109 -3.96 -3.39 -15.25
C PHE A 109 -3.95 -2.78 -16.66
N GLN A 110 -3.25 -1.67 -16.87
CA GLN A 110 -3.08 -1.07 -18.21
C GLN A 110 -2.35 -2.02 -19.17
N LYS A 111 -1.33 -2.73 -18.68
CA LYS A 111 -0.62 -3.75 -19.48
C LYS A 111 -1.57 -4.88 -19.88
N LEU A 112 -2.37 -5.41 -18.96
CA LEU A 112 -3.34 -6.46 -19.25
C LEU A 112 -4.44 -5.99 -20.21
N SER A 113 -4.86 -4.73 -20.11
CA SER A 113 -5.81 -4.13 -21.06
C SER A 113 -5.25 -4.08 -22.48
N SER A 114 -3.93 -3.79 -22.64
CA SER A 114 -3.26 -3.81 -23.95
C SER A 114 -3.07 -5.23 -24.51
N GLU A 115 -3.28 -6.27 -23.69
CA GLU A 115 -3.20 -7.69 -24.05
C GLU A 115 -4.60 -8.34 -24.16
N GLU A 116 -5.61 -7.57 -24.57
CA GLU A 116 -6.99 -8.00 -24.86
C GLU A 116 -7.84 -8.39 -23.63
N LYS A 117 -7.37 -8.14 -22.41
CA LYS A 117 -8.22 -8.27 -21.22
C LYS A 117 -9.20 -7.10 -21.10
N GLN A 118 -10.45 -7.39 -20.75
CA GLN A 118 -11.40 -6.35 -20.38
C GLN A 118 -11.07 -5.83 -18.99
N VAL A 119 -10.62 -4.58 -18.92
CA VAL A 119 -10.29 -3.91 -17.66
C VAL A 119 -11.34 -2.84 -17.38
N LEU A 120 -12.03 -2.99 -16.25
CA LEU A 120 -12.95 -1.99 -15.73
C LEU A 120 -12.23 -1.10 -14.71
N PHE A 121 -12.14 0.20 -15.00
CA PHE A 121 -11.67 1.21 -14.07
C PHE A 121 -12.85 1.87 -13.37
N LEU A 122 -13.07 1.55 -12.11
CA LEU A 122 -14.16 2.06 -11.29
C LEU A 122 -13.85 3.49 -10.80
N ASP A 123 -14.87 4.31 -10.66
CA ASP A 123 -14.75 5.59 -9.96
C ASP A 123 -14.67 5.31 -8.44
N PRO A 124 -13.61 5.72 -7.76
CA PRO A 124 -13.43 5.46 -6.32
C PRO A 124 -14.41 6.27 -5.43
N ARG A 125 -15.16 7.22 -5.99
CA ARG A 125 -16.19 8.00 -5.28
C ARG A 125 -17.53 7.27 -5.18
N LEU A 126 -17.68 6.16 -5.90
CA LEU A 126 -18.89 5.33 -5.82
C LEU A 126 -19.02 4.73 -4.41
N SER A 127 -20.24 4.65 -3.92
CA SER A 127 -20.55 3.83 -2.74
C SER A 127 -20.18 2.37 -2.98
N PRO A 128 -19.95 1.57 -1.93
CA PRO A 128 -19.71 0.14 -2.08
C PRO A 128 -20.76 -0.58 -2.91
N GLU A 129 -22.04 -0.21 -2.76
CA GLU A 129 -23.17 -0.78 -3.49
C GLU A 129 -23.12 -0.43 -4.99
N GLU A 130 -22.84 0.81 -5.32
CA GLU A 130 -22.70 1.28 -6.71
C GLU A 130 -21.49 0.66 -7.37
N MET A 131 -20.35 0.60 -6.66
CA MET A 131 -19.11 -0.02 -7.13
C MET A 131 -19.36 -1.49 -7.51
N VAL A 132 -19.97 -2.27 -6.61
CA VAL A 132 -20.22 -3.70 -6.86
C VAL A 132 -21.31 -3.90 -7.95
N ARG A 133 -22.28 -2.99 -8.06
CA ARG A 133 -23.27 -3.04 -9.15
C ARG A 133 -22.61 -2.83 -10.51
N ALA A 134 -21.63 -1.94 -10.60
CA ALA A 134 -20.90 -1.65 -11.85
C ALA A 134 -20.01 -2.81 -12.31
N ILE A 135 -19.60 -3.70 -11.43
CA ILE A 135 -18.77 -4.86 -11.78
C ILE A 135 -19.60 -5.90 -12.53
N PRO A 136 -19.24 -6.31 -13.77
CA PRO A 136 -19.98 -7.29 -14.56
C PRO A 136 -19.85 -8.70 -13.99
N ASP A 137 -20.79 -9.58 -14.38
CA ASP A 137 -20.88 -10.93 -13.83
C ASP A 137 -19.75 -11.87 -14.26
N ASP A 138 -19.07 -11.58 -15.38
CA ASP A 138 -17.89 -12.31 -15.85
C ASP A 138 -16.57 -11.82 -15.18
N CYS A 139 -16.63 -10.80 -14.33
CA CYS A 139 -15.46 -10.32 -13.61
C CYS A 139 -14.99 -11.35 -12.58
N TYR A 140 -13.74 -11.79 -12.67
CA TYR A 140 -13.18 -12.80 -11.78
C TYR A 140 -12.17 -12.26 -10.77
N PHE A 141 -11.64 -11.05 -11.00
CA PHE A 141 -10.62 -10.43 -10.16
C PHE A 141 -10.88 -8.93 -9.97
N VAL A 142 -10.82 -8.49 -8.73
CA VAL A 142 -10.93 -7.08 -8.34
C VAL A 142 -9.74 -6.70 -7.47
N SER A 143 -9.09 -5.59 -7.76
CA SER A 143 -8.00 -5.02 -6.96
C SER A 143 -8.38 -3.62 -6.49
N LEU A 144 -8.33 -3.38 -5.18
CA LEU A 144 -8.73 -2.13 -4.56
C LEU A 144 -7.71 -1.67 -3.52
N MET A 145 -7.40 -0.37 -3.52
CA MET A 145 -6.58 0.26 -2.50
C MET A 145 -7.42 0.56 -1.25
N TYR A 146 -6.91 0.20 -0.07
CA TYR A 146 -7.62 0.47 1.19
C TYR A 146 -7.56 1.94 1.59
N VAL A 147 -6.35 2.53 1.56
CA VAL A 147 -6.13 3.96 1.83
C VAL A 147 -5.38 4.57 0.66
N ASN A 148 -5.95 5.60 0.07
CA ASN A 148 -5.30 6.29 -1.04
C ASN A 148 -4.04 7.03 -0.58
N ASN A 149 -2.95 6.83 -1.30
CA ASN A 149 -1.64 7.37 -0.93
C ASN A 149 -1.50 8.88 -1.15
N GLU A 150 -2.41 9.52 -1.87
CA GLU A 150 -2.38 10.97 -2.16
C GLU A 150 -3.47 11.72 -1.40
N LEU A 151 -4.72 11.28 -1.49
CA LEU A 151 -5.86 11.96 -0.88
C LEU A 151 -6.15 11.48 0.55
N GLY A 152 -5.63 10.32 0.95
CA GLY A 152 -5.95 9.73 2.24
C GLY A 152 -7.36 9.13 2.34
N THR A 153 -8.12 9.08 1.25
CA THR A 153 -9.45 8.49 1.22
C THR A 153 -9.38 7.01 1.64
N VAL A 154 -10.28 6.62 2.54
CA VAL A 154 -10.40 5.24 3.04
C VAL A 154 -11.58 4.57 2.37
N LEU A 155 -11.35 3.44 1.69
CA LEU A 155 -12.42 2.65 1.07
C LEU A 155 -12.96 1.61 2.06
N ASP A 156 -14.27 1.45 2.15
CA ASP A 156 -14.89 0.41 3.00
C ASP A 156 -14.71 -0.99 2.37
N ILE A 157 -13.48 -1.51 2.47
CA ILE A 157 -13.12 -2.84 1.96
C ILE A 157 -14.00 -3.96 2.53
N PRO A 158 -14.31 -4.00 3.86
CA PRO A 158 -15.21 -5.02 4.41
C PRO A 158 -16.58 -5.02 3.73
N ARG A 159 -17.17 -3.86 3.50
CA ARG A 159 -18.48 -3.74 2.85
C ARG A 159 -18.42 -4.17 1.40
N VAL A 160 -17.43 -3.68 0.64
CA VAL A 160 -17.22 -4.09 -0.75
C VAL A 160 -17.01 -5.60 -0.84
N SER A 161 -16.15 -6.16 -0.01
CA SER A 161 -15.88 -7.61 0.04
C SER A 161 -17.15 -8.42 0.26
N LYS A 162 -17.96 -8.05 1.26
CA LYS A 162 -19.22 -8.72 1.56
C LYS A 162 -20.16 -8.72 0.35
N LEU A 163 -20.34 -7.57 -0.29
CA LEU A 163 -21.21 -7.42 -1.46
C LEU A 163 -20.69 -8.19 -2.67
N LEU A 164 -19.38 -8.15 -2.93
CA LEU A 164 -18.75 -8.92 -3.99
C LEU A 164 -18.96 -10.43 -3.81
N LYS A 165 -18.77 -10.94 -2.59
CA LYS A 165 -18.96 -12.37 -2.30
C LYS A 165 -20.43 -12.80 -2.35
N GLN A 166 -21.37 -11.90 -2.07
CA GLN A 166 -22.81 -12.15 -2.30
C GLN A 166 -23.15 -12.20 -3.79
N LYS A 167 -22.59 -11.31 -4.60
CA LYS A 167 -22.78 -11.27 -6.05
C LYS A 167 -22.14 -12.50 -6.73
N ARG A 168 -20.88 -12.80 -6.41
CA ARG A 168 -20.13 -13.90 -6.98
C ARG A 168 -19.11 -14.44 -5.95
N PRO A 169 -19.40 -15.57 -5.27
CA PRO A 169 -18.52 -16.15 -4.25
C PRO A 169 -17.10 -16.46 -4.74
N SER A 170 -16.94 -16.78 -6.03
CA SER A 170 -15.66 -17.14 -6.64
C SER A 170 -14.80 -15.92 -7.04
N ILE A 171 -15.33 -14.70 -7.00
CA ILE A 171 -14.55 -13.50 -7.34
C ILE A 171 -13.38 -13.34 -6.38
N ILE A 172 -12.21 -13.03 -6.91
CA ILE A 172 -11.00 -12.84 -6.12
C ILE A 172 -10.84 -11.35 -5.83
N LEU A 173 -10.70 -11.01 -4.55
CA LEU A 173 -10.46 -9.64 -4.10
C LEU A 173 -9.04 -9.48 -3.58
N HIS A 174 -8.26 -8.65 -4.25
CA HIS A 174 -6.98 -8.14 -3.79
C HIS A 174 -7.14 -6.75 -3.16
N CYS A 175 -6.43 -6.51 -2.08
CA CYS A 175 -6.38 -5.22 -1.41
C CYS A 175 -4.93 -4.72 -1.33
N ASP A 176 -4.66 -3.55 -1.89
CA ASP A 176 -3.42 -2.81 -1.59
C ASP A 176 -3.59 -2.10 -0.24
N ALA A 177 -2.98 -2.66 0.81
CA ALA A 177 -3.01 -2.13 2.16
C ALA A 177 -1.69 -1.44 2.56
N VAL A 178 -0.86 -1.06 1.61
CA VAL A 178 0.46 -0.45 1.87
C VAL A 178 0.34 0.81 2.72
N GLN A 179 -0.66 1.64 2.50
CA GLN A 179 -0.89 2.85 3.30
C GLN A 179 -1.74 2.60 4.56
N ALA A 180 -2.43 1.47 4.65
CA ALA A 180 -3.32 1.15 5.76
C ALA A 180 -2.63 0.34 6.87
N PHE A 181 -1.73 -0.59 6.50
CA PHE A 181 -1.07 -1.48 7.46
C PHE A 181 -0.27 -0.71 8.50
N GLY A 182 -0.50 -1.02 9.77
CA GLY A 182 0.10 -0.32 10.91
C GLY A 182 -0.53 1.03 11.26
N LYS A 183 -1.58 1.47 10.53
CA LYS A 183 -2.30 2.73 10.75
C LYS A 183 -3.80 2.51 10.94
N LEU A 184 -4.37 1.53 10.24
CA LEU A 184 -5.76 1.08 10.37
C LEU A 184 -5.81 -0.42 10.68
N PRO A 185 -6.94 -0.94 11.19
CA PRO A 185 -7.14 -2.37 11.35
C PRO A 185 -7.06 -3.12 10.02
N CYS A 186 -6.09 -4.03 9.90
CA CYS A 186 -5.83 -4.80 8.66
C CYS A 186 -5.98 -6.31 8.87
N LYS A 187 -6.91 -6.76 9.74
CA LYS A 187 -7.18 -8.19 9.90
C LYS A 187 -7.85 -8.74 8.65
N VAL A 188 -7.19 -9.68 7.97
CA VAL A 188 -7.68 -10.20 6.68
C VAL A 188 -9.05 -10.86 6.76
N GLY A 189 -9.39 -11.49 7.89
CA GLY A 189 -10.72 -12.05 8.13
C GLY A 189 -11.81 -10.98 8.21
N THR A 190 -11.53 -9.82 8.81
CA THR A 190 -12.45 -8.69 8.88
C THR A 190 -12.59 -8.00 7.53
N LEU A 191 -11.47 -7.82 6.82
CA LEU A 191 -11.47 -7.24 5.48
C LEU A 191 -12.14 -8.14 4.45
N GLY A 192 -12.14 -9.47 4.66
CA GLY A 192 -12.73 -10.45 3.76
C GLY A 192 -12.00 -10.59 2.42
N VAL A 193 -10.73 -10.22 2.37
CA VAL A 193 -9.90 -10.22 1.15
C VAL A 193 -9.25 -11.59 0.90
N ASP A 194 -8.97 -11.86 -0.36
CA ASP A 194 -8.27 -13.07 -0.79
C ASP A 194 -6.76 -12.87 -0.90
N LEU A 195 -6.34 -11.65 -1.28
CA LEU A 195 -4.94 -11.22 -1.30
C LEU A 195 -4.81 -9.84 -0.65
N LEU A 196 -3.68 -9.62 0.02
CA LEU A 196 -3.39 -8.31 0.63
C LEU A 196 -1.91 -7.99 0.51
N THR A 197 -1.62 -6.80 -0.03
CA THR A 197 -0.26 -6.28 -0.16
C THR A 197 0.10 -5.34 0.99
N ILE A 198 1.29 -5.54 1.57
CA ILE A 198 1.88 -4.65 2.57
C ILE A 198 3.35 -4.37 2.27
N SER A 199 3.86 -3.23 2.74
CA SER A 199 5.24 -2.81 2.52
C SER A 199 5.90 -2.31 3.81
N ALA A 200 7.12 -2.74 4.05
CA ALA A 200 7.82 -2.51 5.30
C ALA A 200 8.16 -1.03 5.54
N HIS A 201 8.59 -0.32 4.49
CA HIS A 201 9.05 1.07 4.62
C HIS A 201 7.95 2.10 4.94
N LYS A 202 6.70 1.69 5.00
CA LYS A 202 5.57 2.53 5.42
C LYS A 202 5.24 2.38 6.91
N ILE A 203 5.95 1.47 7.61
CA ILE A 203 5.73 1.15 9.02
C ILE A 203 7.05 1.14 9.81
N TYR A 204 7.94 2.07 9.51
CA TYR A 204 9.22 2.25 10.22
C TYR A 204 10.20 1.08 10.11
N ALA A 205 10.12 0.31 9.04
CA ALA A 205 11.01 -0.79 8.71
C ALA A 205 11.85 -0.47 7.46
N PRO A 206 12.87 -1.29 7.14
CA PRO A 206 13.73 -1.04 6.00
C PRO A 206 12.98 -1.05 4.66
N LYS A 207 13.48 -0.26 3.71
CA LYS A 207 13.16 -0.38 2.28
C LYS A 207 13.67 -1.72 1.74
N GLY A 208 13.12 -2.20 0.63
CA GLY A 208 13.60 -3.42 -0.02
C GLY A 208 12.92 -4.71 0.46
N VAL A 209 11.84 -4.60 1.24
CA VAL A 209 11.02 -5.75 1.68
C VAL A 209 9.54 -5.36 1.78
N GLY A 210 8.69 -6.31 1.38
CA GLY A 210 7.24 -6.26 1.54
C GLY A 210 6.69 -7.68 1.70
N ALA A 211 5.38 -7.82 1.75
CA ALA A 211 4.75 -9.13 1.77
C ALA A 211 3.40 -9.12 1.04
N LEU A 212 3.07 -10.28 0.50
CA LEU A 212 1.77 -10.61 -0.06
C LEU A 212 1.13 -11.69 0.82
N TYR A 213 -0.04 -11.37 1.39
CA TYR A 213 -0.93 -12.38 1.93
C TYR A 213 -1.72 -13.01 0.79
N VAL A 214 -1.84 -14.34 0.81
CA VAL A 214 -2.62 -15.13 -0.15
C VAL A 214 -3.47 -16.11 0.63
N ARG A 215 -4.80 -16.00 0.53
CA ARG A 215 -5.74 -16.92 1.17
C ARG A 215 -5.50 -18.34 0.67
N LYS A 216 -5.56 -19.30 1.57
CA LYS A 216 -5.41 -20.72 1.23
C LYS A 216 -6.41 -21.12 0.12
N GLY A 217 -5.91 -21.79 -0.91
CA GLY A 217 -6.71 -22.22 -2.06
C GLY A 217 -6.72 -21.26 -3.25
N ILE A 218 -6.21 -20.03 -3.09
CA ILE A 218 -5.98 -19.16 -4.24
C ILE A 218 -4.76 -19.65 -5.01
N ARG A 219 -4.95 -19.81 -6.32
CA ARG A 219 -3.89 -20.16 -7.27
C ARG A 219 -3.30 -18.87 -7.85
N PHE A 220 -2.04 -18.88 -8.15
CA PHE A 220 -1.43 -17.85 -9.00
C PHE A 220 -0.16 -18.36 -9.69
N THR A 221 0.13 -17.76 -10.83
CA THR A 221 1.34 -18.04 -11.59
C THR A 221 2.48 -17.19 -11.02
N PRO A 222 3.61 -17.80 -10.61
CA PRO A 222 4.76 -17.05 -10.12
C PRO A 222 5.35 -16.12 -11.18
N LEU A 223 5.75 -14.91 -10.78
CA LEU A 223 6.44 -13.98 -11.69
C LEU A 223 7.92 -14.29 -11.82
N LEU A 224 8.55 -14.85 -10.79
CA LEU A 224 9.97 -15.15 -10.75
C LEU A 224 10.20 -16.66 -10.83
N TYR A 225 11.16 -17.08 -11.63
CA TYR A 225 11.55 -18.46 -11.79
C TYR A 225 12.92 -18.72 -11.13
N GLY A 226 13.15 -19.93 -10.59
CA GLY A 226 14.39 -20.30 -9.88
C GLY A 226 14.18 -21.46 -8.91
N GLY A 227 14.78 -21.39 -7.71
CA GLY A 227 14.70 -22.42 -6.67
C GLY A 227 13.30 -22.58 -6.04
N HIS A 228 13.24 -23.27 -4.90
CA HIS A 228 11.98 -23.62 -4.24
C HIS A 228 11.61 -22.71 -3.05
N GLN A 229 12.32 -21.58 -2.89
CA GLN A 229 12.06 -20.64 -1.78
C GLN A 229 10.58 -20.24 -1.76
N GLN A 230 10.04 -20.05 -0.56
CA GLN A 230 8.65 -19.67 -0.33
C GLN A 230 7.65 -20.53 -1.11
N LYS A 231 7.83 -21.85 -1.09
CA LYS A 231 6.97 -22.83 -1.79
C LYS A 231 6.93 -22.62 -3.32
N ALA A 232 8.06 -22.18 -3.90
CA ALA A 232 8.22 -21.86 -5.32
C ALA A 232 7.31 -20.72 -5.83
N LEU A 233 6.74 -19.95 -4.95
CA LEU A 233 5.84 -18.86 -5.28
C LEU A 233 6.63 -17.55 -5.48
N ARG A 234 7.57 -17.26 -4.58
CA ARG A 234 8.53 -16.17 -4.74
C ARG A 234 9.95 -16.72 -4.54
N ARG A 235 10.63 -17.00 -5.64
CA ARG A 235 11.93 -17.62 -5.68
C ARG A 235 13.05 -16.60 -5.46
N GLY A 236 14.22 -17.06 -5.03
CA GLY A 236 15.40 -16.24 -4.71
C GLY A 236 15.73 -16.29 -3.21
N THR A 237 17.00 -16.13 -2.89
CA THR A 237 17.48 -16.14 -1.50
C THR A 237 16.73 -15.10 -0.67
N GLU A 238 16.23 -15.52 0.48
CA GLU A 238 15.46 -14.65 1.37
C GLU A 238 16.38 -13.65 2.08
N SER A 239 16.00 -12.38 2.08
CA SER A 239 16.73 -11.31 2.76
C SER A 239 16.42 -11.35 4.27
N VAL A 240 17.08 -12.27 4.98
CA VAL A 240 16.85 -12.52 6.42
C VAL A 240 16.86 -11.24 7.26
N PRO A 241 17.82 -10.31 7.09
CA PRO A 241 17.86 -9.09 7.88
C PRO A 241 16.63 -8.18 7.65
N LEU A 242 16.26 -7.95 6.37
CA LEU A 242 15.14 -7.08 6.04
C LEU A 242 13.81 -7.70 6.46
N ILE A 243 13.66 -9.01 6.25
CA ILE A 243 12.49 -9.79 6.68
C ILE A 243 12.34 -9.74 8.20
N GLY A 244 13.43 -9.94 8.94
CA GLY A 244 13.43 -9.86 10.40
C GLY A 244 13.03 -8.47 10.89
N GLY A 245 13.61 -7.41 10.29
CA GLY A 245 13.23 -6.02 10.59
C GLY A 245 11.76 -5.72 10.31
N PHE A 246 11.23 -6.25 9.20
CA PHE A 246 9.80 -6.10 8.87
C PHE A 246 8.89 -6.82 9.88
N GLY A 247 9.25 -8.02 10.32
CA GLY A 247 8.53 -8.74 11.36
C GLY A 247 8.45 -7.96 12.67
N LEU A 248 9.62 -7.49 13.17
CA LEU A 248 9.70 -6.71 14.39
C LEU A 248 8.87 -5.42 14.29
N ALA A 249 9.00 -4.65 13.21
CA ALA A 249 8.24 -3.43 13.01
C ALA A 249 6.71 -3.72 12.97
N SER A 250 6.30 -4.80 12.31
CA SER A 250 4.88 -5.21 12.25
C SER A 250 4.31 -5.52 13.63
N GLU A 251 5.08 -6.16 14.50
CA GLU A 251 4.67 -6.42 15.88
C GLU A 251 4.54 -5.12 16.67
N LEU A 252 5.52 -4.22 16.56
CA LEU A 252 5.53 -2.94 17.28
C LEU A 252 4.33 -2.06 16.88
N VAL A 253 4.15 -1.80 15.58
CA VAL A 253 3.02 -0.96 15.12
C VAL A 253 1.66 -1.56 15.43
N SER A 254 1.55 -2.90 15.48
CA SER A 254 0.29 -3.56 15.84
C SER A 254 -0.06 -3.38 17.32
N LYS A 255 0.93 -3.41 18.20
CA LYS A 255 0.74 -3.17 19.63
C LYS A 255 0.38 -1.71 19.93
N GLU A 256 0.98 -0.78 19.18
CA GLU A 256 0.82 0.66 19.36
C GLU A 256 -0.38 1.24 18.59
N LEU A 257 -1.06 0.45 17.77
CA LEU A 257 -2.09 0.93 16.84
C LEU A 257 -3.17 1.82 17.51
N PRO A 258 -3.75 1.48 18.67
CA PRO A 258 -4.80 2.31 19.30
C PRO A 258 -4.28 3.69 19.72
N GLU A 259 -3.08 3.73 20.31
CA GLU A 259 -2.45 4.98 20.74
C GLU A 259 -2.07 5.84 19.53
N HIS A 260 -1.54 5.20 18.50
CA HIS A 260 -1.18 5.83 17.23
C HIS A 260 -2.39 6.47 16.55
N GLN A 261 -3.52 5.77 16.47
CA GLN A 261 -4.77 6.31 15.91
C GLN A 261 -5.24 7.54 16.69
N LYS A 262 -5.29 7.46 18.02
CA LYS A 262 -5.65 8.59 18.87
C LYS A 262 -4.75 9.80 18.65
N ARG A 263 -3.44 9.59 18.53
CA ARG A 263 -2.47 10.66 18.27
C ARG A 263 -2.69 11.27 16.89
N THR A 264 -2.93 10.43 15.87
CA THR A 264 -3.21 10.88 14.50
C THR A 264 -4.47 11.75 14.44
N GLU A 265 -5.56 11.34 15.12
CA GLU A 265 -6.79 12.12 15.20
C GLU A 265 -6.58 13.48 15.84
N GLN A 266 -5.80 13.55 16.93
CA GLN A 266 -5.46 14.81 17.59
C GLN A 266 -4.68 15.76 16.67
N LEU A 267 -3.66 15.22 15.97
CA LEU A 267 -2.85 16.01 15.03
C LEU A 267 -3.66 16.46 13.81
N TYR A 268 -4.52 15.57 13.29
CA TYR A 268 -5.44 15.90 12.20
C TYR A 268 -6.37 17.04 12.61
N SER A 269 -7.03 16.93 13.76
CA SER A 269 -7.95 17.97 14.26
C SER A 269 -7.25 19.31 14.46
N LEU A 270 -6.03 19.30 15.00
CA LEU A 270 -5.23 20.51 15.17
C LEU A 270 -4.87 21.15 13.83
N LEU A 271 -4.45 20.35 12.85
CA LEU A 271 -4.12 20.83 11.51
C LEU A 271 -5.35 21.41 10.80
N ILE A 272 -6.48 20.71 10.84
CA ILE A 272 -7.74 21.18 10.20
C ILE A 272 -8.23 22.48 10.84
N ALA A 273 -8.15 22.62 12.17
CA ALA A 273 -8.51 23.86 12.85
C ALA A 273 -7.62 25.03 12.40
N GLY A 274 -6.30 24.82 12.29
CA GLY A 274 -5.40 25.86 11.81
C GLY A 274 -5.60 26.21 10.33
N ILE A 275 -5.90 25.23 9.48
CA ILE A 275 -6.21 25.46 8.06
C ILE A 275 -7.50 26.25 7.88
N ALA A 276 -8.51 26.01 8.71
CA ALA A 276 -9.78 26.71 8.63
C ALA A 276 -9.67 28.23 8.87
N GLU A 277 -8.58 28.69 9.49
CA GLU A 277 -8.28 30.12 9.66
C GLU A 277 -7.73 30.78 8.38
N ILE A 278 -7.42 29.99 7.34
CA ILE A 278 -6.83 30.46 6.08
C ILE A 278 -7.80 30.11 4.93
N PRO A 279 -8.70 31.07 4.55
CA PRO A 279 -9.79 30.78 3.61
C PRO A 279 -9.35 30.34 2.21
N GLU A 280 -8.11 30.65 1.83
CA GLU A 280 -7.55 30.33 0.51
C GLU A 280 -7.11 28.86 0.40
N ILE A 281 -6.96 28.16 1.52
CA ILE A 281 -6.56 26.73 1.50
C ILE A 281 -7.76 25.83 1.23
N ILE A 282 -7.61 24.95 0.27
CA ILE A 282 -8.62 23.93 -0.07
C ILE A 282 -8.14 22.58 0.46
N LEU A 283 -8.95 21.97 1.34
CA LEU A 283 -8.73 20.60 1.79
C LEU A 283 -9.25 19.64 0.70
N ASN A 284 -8.34 18.85 0.11
CA ASN A 284 -8.70 17.86 -0.91
C ASN A 284 -8.98 16.47 -0.30
N SER A 285 -8.42 16.19 0.87
CA SER A 285 -8.72 14.95 1.60
C SER A 285 -10.19 14.96 2.01
N SER A 286 -10.94 13.96 1.60
CA SER A 286 -12.34 13.77 1.91
C SER A 286 -12.55 12.42 2.58
N GLY A 287 -13.53 12.33 3.46
CA GLY A 287 -13.96 11.09 4.10
C GLY A 287 -14.21 11.26 5.59
N ASP A 288 -15.11 10.44 6.10
CA ASP A 288 -15.54 10.45 7.50
C ASP A 288 -14.49 9.83 8.44
N THR A 289 -13.51 9.13 7.89
CA THR A 289 -12.44 8.51 8.66
C THR A 289 -11.15 9.30 8.48
N PRO A 290 -10.61 9.92 9.54
CA PRO A 290 -9.33 10.61 9.47
C PRO A 290 -8.24 9.59 9.11
N SER A 291 -7.66 9.73 7.94
CA SER A 291 -6.42 9.04 7.63
C SER A 291 -5.23 9.86 8.14
N SER A 292 -4.08 9.23 8.23
CA SER A 292 -2.84 9.95 8.53
C SER A 292 -2.35 10.83 7.37
N ILE A 293 -3.08 10.88 6.25
CA ILE A 293 -2.69 11.61 5.04
C ILE A 293 -3.63 12.79 4.85
N VAL A 294 -3.06 13.98 4.74
CA VAL A 294 -3.78 15.24 4.45
C VAL A 294 -3.26 15.81 3.14
N ASN A 295 -4.16 16.15 2.25
CA ASN A 295 -3.86 16.73 0.95
C ASN A 295 -4.52 18.10 0.84
N LEU A 296 -3.73 19.12 0.50
CA LEU A 296 -4.15 20.53 0.46
C LEU A 296 -3.83 21.15 -0.89
N SER A 297 -4.68 22.05 -1.36
CA SER A 297 -4.39 22.96 -2.47
C SER A 297 -4.31 24.38 -1.96
N ILE A 298 -3.30 25.14 -2.43
CA ILE A 298 -3.12 26.53 -2.15
C ILE A 298 -3.17 27.28 -3.49
N PRO A 299 -4.36 27.82 -3.88
CA PRO A 299 -4.52 28.50 -5.16
C PRO A 299 -3.55 29.68 -5.27
N GLY A 300 -2.99 29.87 -6.46
CA GLY A 300 -2.04 30.97 -6.74
C GLY A 300 -0.59 30.69 -6.35
N ILE A 301 -0.30 29.63 -5.61
CA ILE A 301 1.08 29.23 -5.25
C ILE A 301 1.40 27.89 -5.88
N ARG A 302 2.51 27.83 -6.62
CA ARG A 302 3.00 26.54 -7.16
C ARG A 302 3.46 25.64 -6.02
N SER A 303 3.08 24.38 -6.03
CA SER A 303 3.42 23.40 -4.98
C SER A 303 4.92 23.25 -4.75
N GLU A 304 5.73 23.34 -5.81
CA GLU A 304 7.20 23.29 -5.71
C GLU A 304 7.77 24.49 -4.90
N ILE A 305 7.21 25.70 -5.10
CA ILE A 305 7.62 26.91 -4.36
C ILE A 305 7.26 26.75 -2.88
N MET A 306 6.05 26.30 -2.58
CA MET A 306 5.60 26.09 -1.21
C MET A 306 6.41 24.99 -0.53
N LEU A 307 6.74 23.91 -1.25
CA LEU A 307 7.58 22.83 -0.73
C LEU A 307 8.94 23.36 -0.25
N HIS A 308 9.65 24.12 -1.10
CA HIS A 308 10.95 24.70 -0.73
C HIS A 308 10.82 25.74 0.38
N PHE A 309 9.76 26.55 0.39
CA PHE A 309 9.49 27.48 1.48
C PHE A 309 9.31 26.78 2.82
N LEU A 310 8.60 25.64 2.86
CA LEU A 310 8.43 24.83 4.07
C LEU A 310 9.74 24.12 4.46
N GLU A 311 10.50 23.62 3.50
CA GLU A 311 11.82 23.01 3.70
C GLU A 311 12.79 23.99 4.36
N ASP A 312 12.80 25.27 3.93
CA ASP A 312 13.58 26.35 4.56
C ASP A 312 13.18 26.61 6.03
N LYS A 313 11.98 26.19 6.43
CA LYS A 313 11.48 26.21 7.82
C LYS A 313 11.72 24.90 8.56
N GLY A 314 12.37 23.92 7.93
CA GLY A 314 12.60 22.59 8.48
C GLY A 314 11.38 21.67 8.41
N ILE A 315 10.37 21.98 7.58
CA ILE A 315 9.14 21.20 7.41
C ILE A 315 9.18 20.48 6.06
N PHE A 316 9.19 19.15 6.08
CA PHE A 316 9.29 18.32 4.88
C PHE A 316 7.92 17.74 4.52
N VAL A 317 7.42 18.06 3.32
CA VAL A 317 6.16 17.62 2.72
C VAL A 317 6.38 17.15 1.28
N SER A 318 5.39 16.53 0.65
CA SER A 318 5.41 16.18 -0.78
C SER A 318 4.47 17.04 -1.62
N SER A 319 4.83 17.24 -2.88
CA SER A 319 3.96 17.81 -3.92
C SER A 319 3.45 16.68 -4.84
N GLY A 320 2.36 16.02 -4.46
CA GLY A 320 1.85 14.82 -5.17
C GLY A 320 2.62 13.54 -4.81
N SER A 321 2.32 12.39 -5.46
CA SER A 321 3.02 11.16 -5.15
C SER A 321 4.48 11.19 -5.60
N ALA A 322 5.38 10.70 -4.74
CA ALA A 322 6.81 10.60 -5.04
C ALA A 322 7.12 9.81 -6.34
N CYS A 323 6.20 8.91 -6.75
CA CYS A 323 6.31 8.09 -7.94
C CYS A 323 5.75 8.73 -9.23
N ALA A 324 5.02 9.86 -9.15
CA ALA A 324 4.31 10.44 -10.29
C ALA A 324 5.08 11.56 -11.03
N ARG A 325 6.29 11.90 -10.61
CA ARG A 325 7.08 13.03 -11.21
C ARG A 325 7.24 12.96 -12.73
N ASP A 326 7.18 11.78 -13.34
CA ASP A 326 7.39 11.62 -14.80
C ASP A 326 6.12 11.37 -15.61
N VAL A 327 4.99 11.03 -14.99
CA VAL A 327 3.76 10.68 -15.71
C VAL A 327 3.02 11.93 -16.20
N TYR A 328 3.08 13.04 -15.44
CA TYR A 328 2.43 14.30 -15.85
C TYR A 328 3.14 15.04 -16.99
N LYS A 329 4.40 14.74 -17.29
CA LYS A 329 5.11 15.34 -18.44
C LYS A 329 4.76 14.69 -19.79
N ARG A 330 4.07 13.54 -19.81
CA ARG A 330 3.76 12.78 -21.04
C ARG A 330 2.30 12.78 -21.47
N GLN A 331 1.39 13.37 -20.71
CA GLN A 331 0.01 13.51 -21.15
C GLN A 331 -0.12 14.75 -22.05
N GLY A 332 0.17 14.57 -23.33
CA GLY A 332 -0.21 15.48 -24.38
C GLY A 332 -1.74 15.59 -24.51
N PRO A 333 -2.29 16.56 -25.28
CA PRO A 333 -3.69 16.98 -25.27
C PRO A 333 -4.64 15.98 -25.98
N GLY A 334 -4.71 14.72 -25.55
CA GLY A 334 -5.46 13.67 -26.21
C GLY A 334 -6.53 12.94 -25.35
N TYR A 335 -6.63 13.20 -24.06
CA TYR A 335 -7.64 12.57 -23.18
C TYR A 335 -8.54 13.61 -22.51
N ALA A 336 -9.17 14.47 -23.33
CA ALA A 336 -10.31 15.26 -22.91
C ALA A 336 -11.53 14.68 -23.65
N GLN A 337 -12.38 14.00 -22.90
CA GLN A 337 -13.84 14.04 -23.02
C GLN A 337 -14.47 12.76 -22.48
N THR A 338 -14.85 12.80 -21.20
CA THR A 338 -16.21 12.49 -20.73
C THR A 338 -16.25 12.77 -19.22
N GLY A 339 -17.03 13.78 -18.83
CA GLY A 339 -17.39 14.06 -17.44
C GLY A 339 -16.49 15.08 -16.75
N ASN A 340 -17.05 16.25 -16.43
CA ASN A 340 -16.45 17.29 -15.60
C ASN A 340 -16.09 16.75 -14.21
N VAL A 341 -14.86 16.27 -14.06
CA VAL A 341 -14.19 16.13 -12.76
C VAL A 341 -13.36 17.40 -12.59
N PRO A 342 -13.43 18.12 -11.47
CA PRO A 342 -12.46 19.14 -11.16
C PRO A 342 -11.13 18.39 -10.94
N THR A 343 -10.34 18.22 -11.97
CA THR A 343 -8.95 17.86 -11.83
C THR A 343 -8.28 19.03 -11.12
N ALA A 344 -7.99 18.89 -9.84
CA ALA A 344 -7.01 19.73 -9.19
C ALA A 344 -5.76 19.62 -10.05
N LYS A 345 -5.54 20.65 -10.86
CA LYS A 345 -4.36 20.72 -11.72
C LYS A 345 -3.16 20.57 -10.79
N GLY A 346 -2.37 19.50 -10.94
CA GLY A 346 -1.31 19.05 -10.05
C GLY A 346 -0.14 20.01 -9.81
N GLN A 347 -0.34 21.31 -9.99
CA GLN A 347 0.66 22.36 -9.80
C GLN A 347 0.58 23.06 -8.43
N ASN A 348 -0.54 22.90 -7.68
CA ASN A 348 -0.78 23.68 -6.46
C ASN A 348 -1.16 22.80 -5.25
N THR A 349 -0.87 21.52 -5.30
CA THR A 349 -1.28 20.57 -4.25
C THR A 349 -0.10 20.13 -3.40
N LEU A 350 -0.23 20.24 -2.08
CA LEU A 350 0.70 19.73 -1.08
C LEU A 350 0.09 18.54 -0.35
N GLN A 351 0.94 17.60 -0.02
CA GLN A 351 0.58 16.44 0.77
C GLN A 351 1.42 16.40 2.05
N ALA A 352 0.76 16.25 3.18
CA ALA A 352 1.39 16.05 4.47
C ALA A 352 0.87 14.78 5.14
N GLN A 353 1.74 14.04 5.78
CA GLN A 353 1.40 12.95 6.67
C GLN A 353 2.06 13.18 8.01
N ALA A 354 1.26 13.56 9.01
CA ALA A 354 1.67 13.63 10.40
C ALA A 354 1.63 12.24 11.05
N LEU A 355 2.57 11.99 11.93
CA LEU A 355 2.67 10.80 12.77
C LEU A 355 2.79 11.17 14.23
#